data_2ab8df4a760a175ce01dae48cbff4a14
#
_entry.id   2ab8df4a760a175ce01dae48cbff4a14
#
_cell.length_a   1.000
_cell.length_b   1.000
_cell.length_c   1.000
_cell.angle_alpha   90.00
_cell.angle_beta   90.00
_cell.angle_gamma   90.00
#
_symmetry.space_group_name_H-M   'P 1'
#
loop_
_entity.id
_entity.type
_entity.pdbx_description
1 polymer ?
#
loop_
_entity_poly.entity_id
_entity_poly.type
_entity_poly.pdbx_seq_one_letter_code
_entity_poly.pdbx_strand_id
1 'polypeptide(L)'
;MLFMVMVFLGVSKNADAKDKYVTERGVNRNTTIKGISVVAKQYEEAGSYKYKIIMKKNGVKKTIAKNTTTDFTTNGKIIYYSAVVKKISSYETKNCIYKYDIKTGKYTKIISGKSYVVSGCSGRYLYCGIDMEADGIKLYAYDLKKKRKKYMTSVVANVLVDGNHVVTSTNSGDAGNYPINFFKLNGTGKKKVCDGSLLKFENNKIYYFIVRESDWKYKVYTCKYNGKQKKAMTGWVKKIPEKYGWD
;
A
#
# COMPACT_ATOMS: atom_id res chain seq x y z
N MET A 1 14.03 -9.44 15.82
CA MET A 1 12.95 -9.97 14.96
C MET A 1 12.75 -8.98 13.81
N LEU A 2 13.19 -9.37 12.62
CA LEU A 2 13.22 -8.46 11.45
C LEU A 2 11.85 -8.53 10.78
N PHE A 3 11.03 -7.48 10.90
CA PHE A 3 9.79 -7.37 10.13
C PHE A 3 10.12 -7.06 8.67
N MET A 4 9.95 -8.08 7.84
CA MET A 4 10.09 -7.94 6.39
C MET A 4 8.79 -7.34 5.82
N VAL A 5 8.79 -6.02 5.62
CA VAL A 5 7.69 -5.33 4.94
C VAL A 5 7.80 -5.60 3.45
N MET A 6 6.88 -6.37 2.92
CA MET A 6 6.78 -6.64 1.48
C MET A 6 6.15 -5.49 0.71
N VAL A 7 6.76 -5.16 -0.39
CA VAL A 7 6.30 -4.10 -1.29
C VAL A 7 6.14 -4.64 -2.70
N PHE A 8 5.00 -4.31 -3.30
CA PHE A 8 4.66 -4.74 -4.65
C PHE A 8 4.71 -3.59 -5.65
N LEU A 9 5.47 -3.79 -6.73
CA LEU A 9 5.39 -2.99 -7.94
C LEU A 9 4.29 -3.58 -8.84
N GLY A 10 3.10 -3.00 -8.82
CA GLY A 10 2.04 -3.30 -9.78
C GLY A 10 2.02 -2.26 -10.90
N VAL A 11 2.76 -2.48 -11.99
CA VAL A 11 2.54 -1.70 -13.22
C VAL A 11 1.50 -2.44 -14.05
N SER A 12 0.22 -2.04 -13.98
CA SER A 12 -0.78 -2.51 -14.92
C SER A 12 -0.91 -1.55 -16.10
N LYS A 13 -0.76 -2.07 -17.31
CA LYS A 13 -1.13 -1.35 -18.54
C LYS A 13 -2.61 -1.65 -18.83
N ASN A 14 -3.36 -0.58 -19.13
CA ASN A 14 -4.71 -0.51 -19.68
C ASN A 14 -5.90 -0.74 -18.74
N ALA A 15 -6.46 0.38 -18.28
CA ALA A 15 -7.87 0.74 -18.27
C ALA A 15 -7.91 2.25 -18.13
N ASP A 16 -8.88 2.92 -18.75
CA ASP A 16 -9.12 4.36 -18.69
C ASP A 16 -9.34 4.88 -17.26
N ALA A 17 -8.34 4.78 -16.44
CA ALA A 17 -8.31 5.41 -15.13
C ALA A 17 -7.61 6.75 -15.31
N LYS A 18 -8.38 7.81 -15.45
CA LYS A 18 -7.96 9.20 -15.60
C LYS A 18 -6.89 9.63 -14.57
N ASP A 19 -6.75 8.89 -13.47
CA ASP A 19 -5.78 9.12 -12.40
C ASP A 19 -5.33 7.80 -11.71
N LYS A 20 -4.50 7.03 -12.42
CA LYS A 20 -3.88 5.84 -11.81
C LYS A 20 -2.85 6.27 -10.77
N TYR A 21 -2.99 5.75 -9.55
CA TYR A 21 -2.04 5.93 -8.47
C TYR A 21 -1.13 4.71 -8.33
N VAL A 22 0.13 4.96 -8.01
CA VAL A 22 1.09 3.94 -7.58
C VAL A 22 1.37 4.18 -6.10
N THR A 23 1.32 3.12 -5.32
CA THR A 23 1.57 3.14 -3.87
C THR A 23 2.87 2.41 -3.57
N GLU A 24 3.73 3.06 -2.81
CA GLU A 24 4.98 2.50 -2.34
C GLU A 24 5.02 2.42 -0.83
N ARG A 25 5.61 1.35 -0.33
CA ARG A 25 5.83 1.11 1.09
C ARG A 25 7.27 0.64 1.30
N GLY A 26 7.87 1.11 2.37
CA GLY A 26 9.24 0.75 2.72
C GLY A 26 10.31 1.76 2.27
N VAL A 27 11.51 1.56 2.79
CA VAL A 27 12.65 2.45 2.61
C VAL A 27 13.28 2.25 1.23
N ASN A 28 13.73 3.37 0.62
CA ASN A 28 14.40 3.40 -0.69
C ASN A 28 13.58 2.87 -1.86
N ARG A 29 12.30 2.60 -1.67
CA ARG A 29 11.40 2.25 -2.78
C ARG A 29 11.14 3.50 -3.62
N ASN A 30 11.36 3.34 -4.91
CA ASN A 30 11.29 4.43 -5.88
C ASN A 30 10.22 4.12 -6.91
N THR A 31 9.28 5.02 -7.07
CA THR A 31 8.32 4.92 -8.15
C THR A 31 8.52 6.03 -9.16
N THR A 32 8.43 5.67 -10.44
CA THR A 32 8.45 6.65 -11.53
C THR A 32 7.15 6.60 -12.30
N ILE A 33 6.44 7.72 -12.33
CA ILE A 33 5.18 7.89 -13.05
C ILE A 33 5.17 9.23 -13.77
N LYS A 34 4.87 9.22 -15.08
CA LYS A 34 4.81 10.43 -15.93
C LYS A 34 6.08 11.31 -15.81
N GLY A 35 7.27 10.68 -15.81
CA GLY A 35 8.57 11.37 -15.70
C GLY A 35 8.87 11.95 -14.32
N ILE A 36 8.07 11.64 -13.31
CA ILE A 36 8.29 12.07 -11.93
C ILE A 36 8.66 10.85 -11.10
N SER A 37 9.83 10.90 -10.46
CA SER A 37 10.29 9.88 -9.55
C SER A 37 10.04 10.34 -8.11
N VAL A 38 9.48 9.47 -7.27
CA VAL A 38 9.23 9.72 -5.86
C VAL A 38 9.81 8.58 -5.03
N VAL A 39 10.49 8.92 -3.94
CA VAL A 39 11.13 7.94 -3.05
C VAL A 39 11.03 8.37 -1.59
N ALA A 40 10.80 7.41 -0.70
CA ALA A 40 10.99 7.58 0.74
C ALA A 40 12.43 7.21 1.10
N LYS A 41 13.19 8.14 1.69
CA LYS A 41 14.57 7.92 2.10
C LYS A 41 14.74 8.11 3.60
N GLN A 42 15.53 7.23 4.20
CA GLN A 42 16.00 7.37 5.57
C GLN A 42 17.06 8.48 5.65
N TYR A 43 17.06 9.20 6.77
CA TYR A 43 18.10 10.13 7.15
C TYR A 43 18.22 10.14 8.67
N GLU A 44 19.36 10.58 9.17
CA GLU A 44 19.62 10.72 10.60
C GLU A 44 19.48 12.18 11.02
N GLU A 45 18.85 12.40 12.17
CA GLU A 45 18.72 13.71 12.79
C GLU A 45 18.69 13.55 14.31
N ALA A 46 19.62 14.21 14.99
CA ALA A 46 19.79 14.13 16.44
C ALA A 46 19.85 12.71 17.00
N GLY A 47 20.67 11.83 16.36
CA GLY A 47 20.85 10.44 16.76
C GLY A 47 19.63 9.52 16.51
N SER A 48 18.64 10.00 15.78
CA SER A 48 17.43 9.22 15.46
C SER A 48 17.25 9.07 13.96
N TYR A 49 16.89 7.85 13.52
CA TYR A 49 16.52 7.61 12.15
C TYR A 49 15.12 8.13 11.86
N LYS A 50 14.99 8.90 10.79
CA LYS A 50 13.75 9.50 10.29
C LYS A 50 13.65 9.26 8.78
N TYR A 51 12.47 9.53 8.22
CA TYR A 51 12.22 9.40 6.79
C TYR A 51 11.82 10.73 6.16
N LYS A 52 12.15 10.87 4.88
CA LYS A 52 11.79 12.03 4.06
C LYS A 52 11.29 11.57 2.69
N ILE A 53 10.31 12.26 2.15
CA ILE A 53 9.84 12.06 0.78
C ILE A 53 10.61 12.99 -0.14
N ILE A 54 11.26 12.41 -1.14
CA ILE A 54 12.00 13.14 -2.18
C ILE A 54 11.31 12.90 -3.51
N MET A 55 11.12 13.96 -4.27
CA MET A 55 10.67 13.93 -5.66
C MET A 55 11.81 14.37 -6.58
N LYS A 56 11.93 13.70 -7.73
CA LYS A 56 12.78 14.12 -8.85
C LYS A 56 11.90 14.37 -10.07
N LYS A 57 12.01 15.56 -10.66
CA LYS A 57 11.30 15.95 -11.88
C LYS A 57 12.30 16.72 -12.77
N ASN A 58 12.39 16.34 -14.05
CA ASN A 58 13.31 16.98 -15.02
C ASN A 58 14.75 17.13 -14.48
N GLY A 59 15.30 16.07 -13.88
CA GLY A 59 16.63 16.10 -13.28
C GLY A 59 16.71 16.75 -11.88
N VAL A 60 15.80 17.65 -11.54
CA VAL A 60 15.82 18.41 -10.27
C VAL A 60 15.23 17.57 -9.14
N LYS A 61 15.99 17.45 -8.04
CA LYS A 61 15.54 16.80 -6.81
C LYS A 61 14.96 17.84 -5.84
N LYS A 62 13.84 17.52 -5.23
CA LYS A 62 13.19 18.32 -4.19
C LYS A 62 12.75 17.46 -3.03
N THR A 63 13.13 17.83 -1.80
CA THR A 63 12.54 17.24 -0.60
C THR A 63 11.12 17.79 -0.42
N ILE A 64 10.13 16.91 -0.49
CA ILE A 64 8.71 17.27 -0.33
C ILE A 64 8.37 17.40 1.14
N ALA A 65 8.79 16.43 1.95
CA ALA A 65 8.52 16.44 3.38
C ALA A 65 9.63 15.73 4.15
N LYS A 66 9.88 16.16 5.38
CA LYS A 66 10.70 15.47 6.37
C LYS A 66 9.82 14.90 7.48
N ASN A 67 10.40 14.01 8.29
CA ASN A 67 9.72 13.33 9.39
C ASN A 67 8.41 12.64 8.94
N THR A 68 8.53 11.84 7.89
CA THR A 68 7.42 11.10 7.29
C THR A 68 7.45 9.63 7.72
N THR A 69 6.38 8.88 7.43
CA THR A 69 6.48 7.42 7.30
C THR A 69 7.08 7.07 5.95
N THR A 70 7.29 5.78 5.70
CA THR A 70 7.82 5.29 4.42
C THR A 70 6.75 5.21 3.33
N ASP A 71 5.47 5.34 3.69
CA ASP A 71 4.34 5.05 2.81
C ASP A 71 3.86 6.30 2.08
N PHE A 72 3.72 6.19 0.78
CA PHE A 72 3.13 7.23 -0.05
C PHE A 72 2.38 6.64 -1.25
N THR A 73 1.52 7.43 -1.86
CA THR A 73 0.86 7.11 -3.14
C THR A 73 0.85 8.32 -4.05
N THR A 74 1.09 8.10 -5.35
CA THR A 74 1.16 9.17 -6.35
C THR A 74 0.58 8.76 -7.70
N ASN A 75 0.04 9.74 -8.44
CA ASN A 75 -0.36 9.61 -9.84
C ASN A 75 0.47 10.49 -10.79
N GLY A 76 1.59 11.05 -10.30
CA GLY A 76 2.43 11.97 -11.03
C GLY A 76 1.90 13.41 -11.08
N LYS A 77 0.77 13.71 -10.44
CA LYS A 77 0.25 15.08 -10.24
C LYS A 77 0.15 15.42 -8.76
N ILE A 78 -0.16 14.43 -7.95
CA ILE A 78 -0.40 14.54 -6.51
C ILE A 78 0.41 13.45 -5.81
N ILE A 79 0.96 13.79 -4.65
CA ILE A 79 1.55 12.82 -3.71
C ILE A 79 0.75 12.89 -2.41
N TYR A 80 0.21 11.75 -1.97
CA TYR A 80 -0.32 11.59 -0.62
C TYR A 80 0.72 10.85 0.21
N TYR A 81 0.99 11.34 1.41
CA TYR A 81 1.97 10.77 2.33
C TYR A 81 1.57 11.02 3.78
N SER A 82 2.13 10.23 4.69
CA SER A 82 1.95 10.41 6.13
C SER A 82 3.18 11.11 6.73
N ALA A 83 2.94 12.12 7.56
CA ALA A 83 3.99 12.80 8.31
C ALA A 83 3.75 12.68 9.81
N VAL A 84 4.82 12.40 10.55
CA VAL A 84 4.82 12.36 12.00
C VAL A 84 4.79 13.79 12.54
N VAL A 85 3.72 14.15 13.22
CA VAL A 85 3.54 15.51 13.78
C VAL A 85 3.82 15.57 15.28
N LYS A 86 3.74 14.42 15.97
CA LYS A 86 4.07 14.30 17.39
C LYS A 86 4.43 12.86 17.72
N LYS A 87 5.50 12.67 18.49
CA LYS A 87 5.82 11.41 19.15
C LYS A 87 5.04 11.38 20.46
N ILE A 88 4.25 10.35 20.71
CA ILE A 88 3.43 10.19 21.92
C ILE A 88 4.19 9.34 22.94
N SER A 89 4.78 8.23 22.48
CA SER A 89 5.62 7.33 23.27
C SER A 89 6.79 6.81 22.43
N SER A 90 7.54 5.86 22.94
CA SER A 90 8.59 5.17 22.17
C SER A 90 8.03 4.45 20.93
N TYR A 91 6.81 3.99 21.01
CA TYR A 91 6.15 3.14 20.00
C TYR A 91 4.99 3.86 19.30
N GLU A 92 4.41 4.89 19.89
CA GLU A 92 3.24 5.56 19.35
C GLU A 92 3.56 6.94 18.80
N THR A 93 3.09 7.23 17.59
CA THR A 93 3.19 8.52 16.93
C THR A 93 1.82 9.04 16.52
N LYS A 94 1.68 10.37 16.53
CA LYS A 94 0.55 11.03 15.88
C LYS A 94 0.96 11.43 14.47
N ASN A 95 0.31 10.82 13.47
CA ASN A 95 0.58 11.08 12.07
C ASN A 95 -0.59 11.83 11.44
N CYS A 96 -0.27 12.69 10.48
CA CYS A 96 -1.26 13.32 9.61
C CYS A 96 -1.00 12.90 8.18
N ILE A 97 -2.06 12.74 7.39
CA ILE A 97 -1.95 12.53 5.96
C ILE A 97 -2.03 13.87 5.26
N TYR A 98 -1.05 14.13 4.40
CA TYR A 98 -0.95 15.31 3.58
C TYR A 98 -1.10 14.97 2.10
N LYS A 99 -1.63 15.93 1.36
CA LYS A 99 -1.60 16.02 -0.09
C LYS A 99 -0.55 17.06 -0.48
N TYR A 100 0.35 16.70 -1.38
CA TYR A 100 1.23 17.63 -2.07
C TYR A 100 0.82 17.70 -3.55
N ASP A 101 0.51 18.89 -4.04
CA ASP A 101 0.23 19.14 -5.44
C ASP A 101 1.52 19.49 -6.16
N ILE A 102 1.92 18.66 -7.13
CA ILE A 102 3.22 18.78 -7.80
C ILE A 102 3.29 19.99 -8.72
N LYS A 103 2.14 20.43 -9.28
CA LYS A 103 2.09 21.59 -10.17
C LYS A 103 2.23 22.89 -9.39
N THR A 104 1.50 23.00 -8.31
CA THR A 104 1.42 24.25 -7.52
C THR A 104 2.41 24.31 -6.36
N GLY A 105 2.99 23.19 -5.96
CA GLY A 105 3.83 23.06 -4.77
C GLY A 105 3.07 23.22 -3.45
N LYS A 106 1.75 23.24 -3.47
CA LYS A 106 0.91 23.45 -2.27
C LYS A 106 0.73 22.15 -1.46
N TYR A 107 0.74 22.33 -0.16
CA TYR A 107 0.44 21.27 0.82
C TYR A 107 -0.97 21.46 1.38
N THR A 108 -1.67 20.34 1.55
CA THR A 108 -3.00 20.33 2.20
C THR A 108 -3.06 19.17 3.17
N LYS A 109 -3.38 19.43 4.42
CA LYS A 109 -3.66 18.39 5.41
C LYS A 109 -5.01 17.76 5.09
N ILE A 110 -5.03 16.44 4.94
CA ILE A 110 -6.24 15.68 4.58
C ILE A 110 -6.87 15.03 5.80
N ILE A 111 -6.06 14.34 6.60
CA ILE A 111 -6.51 13.62 7.80
C ILE A 111 -5.54 13.92 8.94
N SER A 112 -6.08 14.13 10.14
CA SER A 112 -5.30 14.25 11.36
C SER A 112 -5.84 13.32 12.44
N GLY A 113 -4.99 12.90 13.36
CA GLY A 113 -5.42 12.07 14.49
C GLY A 113 -4.33 11.12 14.97
N LYS A 114 -4.66 9.83 15.05
CA LYS A 114 -3.77 8.76 15.50
C LYS A 114 -2.72 8.42 14.44
N SER A 115 -2.01 7.32 14.57
CA SER A 115 -0.96 6.81 13.66
C SER A 115 -1.48 6.50 12.25
N TYR A 116 -1.98 7.49 11.52
CA TYR A 116 -2.49 7.30 10.18
C TYR A 116 -1.37 7.04 9.18
N VAL A 117 -1.54 5.98 8.38
CA VAL A 117 -0.66 5.62 7.26
C VAL A 117 -1.44 5.61 5.95
N VAL A 118 -0.77 5.97 4.85
CA VAL A 118 -1.34 5.90 3.50
C VAL A 118 -1.22 4.46 3.01
N SER A 119 -2.33 3.91 2.51
CA SER A 119 -2.37 2.53 1.98
C SER A 119 -2.70 2.47 0.49
N GLY A 120 -3.09 3.57 -0.14
CA GLY A 120 -3.38 3.63 -1.56
C GLY A 120 -4.36 4.73 -1.93
N CYS A 121 -4.58 4.92 -3.23
CA CYS A 121 -5.58 5.86 -3.73
C CYS A 121 -6.16 5.37 -5.07
N SER A 122 -7.44 5.61 -5.30
CA SER A 122 -8.06 5.45 -6.62
C SER A 122 -9.20 6.44 -6.79
N GLY A 123 -9.14 7.21 -7.87
CA GLY A 123 -10.12 8.26 -8.13
C GLY A 123 -10.24 9.22 -6.94
N ARG A 124 -11.45 9.29 -6.35
CA ARG A 124 -11.71 10.15 -5.20
C ARG A 124 -11.52 9.48 -3.83
N TYR A 125 -11.09 8.23 -3.78
CA TYR A 125 -10.93 7.49 -2.53
C TYR A 125 -9.46 7.31 -2.17
N LEU A 126 -9.09 7.81 -0.99
CA LEU A 126 -7.81 7.58 -0.36
C LEU A 126 -7.98 6.46 0.67
N TYR A 127 -7.20 5.40 0.53
CA TYR A 127 -7.17 4.32 1.52
C TYR A 127 -6.10 4.66 2.54
N CYS A 128 -6.53 4.70 3.80
CA CYS A 128 -5.67 5.03 4.91
C CYS A 128 -6.00 4.14 6.09
N GLY A 129 -5.00 3.83 6.87
CA GLY A 129 -5.13 2.99 8.03
C GLY A 129 -4.68 3.67 9.30
N ILE A 130 -5.15 3.16 10.42
CA ILE A 130 -4.50 3.38 11.70
C ILE A 130 -3.60 2.18 11.91
N ASP A 131 -2.30 2.44 12.06
CA ASP A 131 -1.32 1.42 12.39
C ASP A 131 -1.60 0.93 13.81
N MET A 132 -1.75 -0.38 13.95
CA MET A 132 -2.02 -1.07 15.21
C MET A 132 -0.84 -1.97 15.61
N GLU A 133 0.36 -1.63 15.13
CA GLU A 133 1.60 -2.38 15.37
C GLU A 133 1.50 -3.83 14.89
N ALA A 134 1.71 -4.81 15.78
CA ALA A 134 1.67 -6.23 15.45
C ALA A 134 0.34 -6.70 14.87
N ASP A 135 -0.77 -6.02 15.18
CA ASP A 135 -2.12 -6.35 14.70
C ASP A 135 -2.40 -5.85 13.27
N GLY A 136 -1.42 -5.21 12.63
CA GLY A 136 -1.58 -4.67 11.29
C GLY A 136 -2.37 -3.37 11.24
N ILE A 137 -3.04 -3.11 10.13
CA ILE A 137 -3.69 -1.83 9.86
C ILE A 137 -5.21 -1.93 10.00
N LYS A 138 -5.82 -1.01 10.74
CA LYS A 138 -7.26 -0.75 10.71
C LYS A 138 -7.59 0.17 9.54
N LEU A 139 -8.13 -0.39 8.46
CA LEU A 139 -8.28 0.26 7.16
C LEU A 139 -9.58 1.02 6.99
N TYR A 140 -9.48 2.19 6.36
CA TYR A 140 -10.58 3.06 5.99
C TYR A 140 -10.49 3.50 4.53
N ALA A 141 -11.64 3.65 3.87
CA ALA A 141 -11.78 4.43 2.64
C ALA A 141 -12.20 5.86 3.00
N TYR A 142 -11.36 6.84 2.64
CA TYR A 142 -11.64 8.26 2.85
C TYR A 142 -12.09 8.89 1.52
N ASP A 143 -13.33 9.39 1.49
CA ASP A 143 -13.87 10.11 0.33
C ASP A 143 -13.33 11.54 0.33
N LEU A 144 -12.41 11.83 -0.58
CA LEU A 144 -11.75 13.14 -0.72
C LEU A 144 -12.71 14.29 -1.05
N LYS A 145 -13.84 14.00 -1.70
CA LYS A 145 -14.88 15.00 -2.03
C LYS A 145 -15.77 15.28 -0.82
N LYS A 146 -16.28 14.23 -0.17
CA LYS A 146 -17.21 14.34 0.98
C LYS A 146 -16.48 14.56 2.31
N LYS A 147 -15.14 14.42 2.36
CA LYS A 147 -14.30 14.49 3.57
C LYS A 147 -14.78 13.58 4.69
N ARG A 148 -15.21 12.37 4.32
CA ARG A 148 -15.72 11.36 5.27
C ARG A 148 -14.96 10.06 5.09
N LYS A 149 -14.64 9.42 6.21
CA LYS A 149 -14.03 8.09 6.24
C LYS A 149 -15.08 7.02 6.49
N LYS A 150 -14.93 5.88 5.84
CA LYS A 150 -15.70 4.67 6.06
C LYS A 150 -14.77 3.55 6.47
N TYR A 151 -15.06 2.88 7.57
CA TYR A 151 -14.35 1.68 8.00
C TYR A 151 -14.55 0.57 6.96
N MET A 152 -13.48 -0.15 6.65
CA MET A 152 -13.48 -1.29 5.73
C MET A 152 -13.26 -2.60 6.47
N THR A 153 -12.12 -2.74 7.13
CA THR A 153 -11.71 -3.95 7.85
C THR A 153 -10.50 -3.64 8.74
N SER A 154 -10.13 -4.58 9.60
CA SER A 154 -8.93 -4.53 10.45
C SER A 154 -7.97 -5.66 10.13
N VAL A 155 -6.80 -5.65 10.77
CA VAL A 155 -5.74 -6.65 10.63
C VAL A 155 -5.29 -6.78 9.17
N VAL A 156 -5.09 -5.63 8.50
CA VAL A 156 -4.68 -5.58 7.08
C VAL A 156 -3.16 -5.46 6.98
N ALA A 157 -2.54 -6.37 6.25
CA ALA A 157 -1.14 -6.27 5.88
C ALA A 157 -0.94 -5.58 4.54
N ASN A 158 -1.73 -5.96 3.53
CA ASN A 158 -1.60 -5.43 2.18
C ASN A 158 -2.90 -4.85 1.65
N VAL A 159 -2.77 -3.72 0.93
CA VAL A 159 -3.85 -3.08 0.19
C VAL A 159 -3.39 -2.87 -1.24
N LEU A 160 -4.07 -3.48 -2.18
CA LEU A 160 -3.82 -3.30 -3.62
C LEU A 160 -5.06 -2.73 -4.29
N VAL A 161 -4.85 -1.82 -5.22
CA VAL A 161 -5.93 -1.13 -5.94
C VAL A 161 -5.71 -1.29 -7.43
N ASP A 162 -6.71 -1.79 -8.14
CA ASP A 162 -6.71 -1.88 -9.60
C ASP A 162 -8.08 -1.46 -10.14
N GLY A 163 -8.08 -0.44 -11.01
CA GLY A 163 -9.31 0.09 -11.60
C GLY A 163 -10.33 0.52 -10.56
N ASN A 164 -11.46 -0.18 -10.51
CA ASN A 164 -12.61 0.12 -9.64
C ASN A 164 -12.68 -0.75 -8.38
N HIS A 165 -11.60 -1.44 -8.04
CA HIS A 165 -11.61 -2.44 -6.99
C HIS A 165 -10.44 -2.30 -6.03
N VAL A 166 -10.65 -2.74 -4.80
CA VAL A 166 -9.64 -2.83 -3.75
C VAL A 166 -9.58 -4.26 -3.26
N VAL A 167 -8.37 -4.78 -3.14
CA VAL A 167 -8.12 -6.09 -2.57
C VAL A 167 -7.23 -5.92 -1.36
N THR A 168 -7.55 -6.61 -0.29
CA THR A 168 -6.76 -6.61 0.94
C THR A 168 -6.41 -8.03 1.34
N SER A 169 -5.25 -8.23 1.92
CA SER A 169 -4.95 -9.44 2.68
C SER A 169 -4.75 -9.10 4.15
N THR A 170 -5.12 -10.00 5.01
CA THR A 170 -4.70 -9.99 6.41
C THR A 170 -3.38 -10.74 6.51
N ASN A 171 -2.58 -10.39 7.52
CA ASN A 171 -1.39 -11.13 7.89
C ASN A 171 -1.19 -10.95 9.40
N SER A 172 -1.07 -12.02 10.12
CA SER A 172 -0.83 -12.00 11.56
C SER A 172 0.64 -12.24 11.92
N GLY A 173 1.54 -12.09 10.97
CA GLY A 173 2.99 -12.30 11.19
C GLY A 173 3.46 -13.72 10.92
N ASP A 174 2.57 -14.70 10.87
CA ASP A 174 2.89 -16.08 10.55
C ASP A 174 2.69 -16.36 9.05
N ALA A 175 3.37 -17.36 8.51
CA ALA A 175 3.27 -17.76 7.11
C ALA A 175 1.94 -18.46 6.76
N GLY A 176 0.85 -18.05 7.40
CA GLY A 176 -0.46 -18.67 7.26
C GLY A 176 -1.23 -18.27 5.99
N ASN A 177 -2.27 -19.05 5.72
CA ASN A 177 -3.19 -18.79 4.61
C ASN A 177 -4.36 -17.92 5.07
N TYR A 178 -4.21 -16.60 4.96
CA TYR A 178 -5.17 -15.62 5.47
C TYR A 178 -6.19 -15.16 4.45
N PRO A 179 -7.36 -14.66 4.87
CA PRO A 179 -8.39 -14.18 3.96
C PRO A 179 -7.90 -13.04 3.07
N ILE A 180 -8.07 -13.22 1.76
CA ILE A 180 -7.96 -12.16 0.77
C ILE A 180 -9.39 -11.66 0.51
N ASN A 181 -9.62 -10.37 0.77
CA ASN A 181 -10.92 -9.76 0.66
C ASN A 181 -10.95 -8.72 -0.47
N PHE A 182 -12.06 -8.68 -1.15
CA PHE A 182 -12.40 -7.71 -2.18
C PHE A 182 -13.36 -6.66 -1.63
N PHE A 183 -13.25 -5.42 -2.15
CA PHE A 183 -14.15 -4.31 -1.86
C PHE A 183 -14.38 -3.46 -3.11
N LYS A 184 -15.52 -2.77 -3.17
CA LYS A 184 -15.72 -1.62 -4.05
C LYS A 184 -14.85 -0.45 -3.59
N LEU A 185 -14.54 0.51 -4.47
CA LEU A 185 -13.68 1.67 -4.15
C LEU A 185 -14.14 2.46 -2.90
N ASN A 186 -15.45 2.53 -2.68
CA ASN A 186 -16.01 3.24 -1.52
C ASN A 186 -15.91 2.45 -0.21
N GLY A 187 -15.21 1.32 -0.20
CA GLY A 187 -15.04 0.46 0.97
C GLY A 187 -16.25 -0.38 1.34
N THR A 188 -17.25 -0.51 0.44
CA THR A 188 -18.40 -1.40 0.64
C THR A 188 -18.22 -2.72 -0.10
N GLY A 189 -19.15 -3.64 0.11
CA GLY A 189 -19.22 -4.89 -0.64
C GLY A 189 -18.06 -5.83 -0.34
N LYS A 190 -17.63 -5.89 0.95
CA LYS A 190 -16.63 -6.86 1.40
C LYS A 190 -17.05 -8.26 1.00
N LYS A 191 -16.14 -8.96 0.30
CA LYS A 191 -16.31 -10.35 -0.08
C LYS A 191 -14.99 -11.07 0.05
N LYS A 192 -14.97 -12.20 0.76
CA LYS A 192 -13.82 -13.11 0.75
C LYS A 192 -13.67 -13.71 -0.65
N VAL A 193 -12.46 -13.66 -1.18
CA VAL A 193 -12.11 -14.19 -2.51
C VAL A 193 -11.47 -15.56 -2.38
N CYS A 194 -10.47 -15.68 -1.53
CA CYS A 194 -9.72 -16.90 -1.26
C CYS A 194 -8.90 -16.72 0.05
N ASP A 195 -8.19 -17.77 0.43
CA ASP A 195 -7.18 -17.71 1.46
C ASP A 195 -5.79 -17.81 0.83
N GLY A 196 -4.81 -17.10 1.41
CA GLY A 196 -3.43 -17.05 0.96
C GLY A 196 -2.79 -15.68 1.23
N SER A 197 -1.57 -15.52 0.78
CA SER A 197 -0.83 -14.25 0.86
C SER A 197 -0.86 -13.55 -0.48
N LEU A 198 -1.32 -12.29 -0.47
CA LEU A 198 -1.53 -11.49 -1.67
C LEU A 198 -0.19 -11.06 -2.28
N LEU A 199 0.02 -11.36 -3.55
CA LEU A 199 1.20 -10.98 -4.33
C LEU A 199 0.94 -9.75 -5.19
N LYS A 200 -0.10 -9.80 -6.02
CA LYS A 200 -0.35 -8.79 -7.05
C LYS A 200 -1.83 -8.73 -7.37
N PHE A 201 -2.30 -7.53 -7.73
CA PHE A 201 -3.63 -7.33 -8.28
C PHE A 201 -3.54 -6.44 -9.52
N GLU A 202 -3.79 -7.02 -10.67
CA GLU A 202 -3.74 -6.33 -11.96
C GLU A 202 -4.70 -6.96 -12.97
N ASN A 203 -5.23 -6.15 -13.88
CA ASN A 203 -6.14 -6.62 -14.94
C ASN A 203 -7.30 -7.46 -14.39
N ASN A 204 -7.88 -7.06 -13.25
CA ASN A 204 -8.94 -7.79 -12.54
C ASN A 204 -8.55 -9.21 -12.08
N LYS A 205 -7.26 -9.55 -12.06
CA LYS A 205 -6.73 -10.82 -11.56
C LYS A 205 -5.94 -10.62 -10.28
N ILE A 206 -6.19 -11.47 -9.33
CA ILE A 206 -5.45 -11.56 -8.07
C ILE A 206 -4.42 -12.66 -8.23
N TYR A 207 -3.17 -12.37 -7.91
CA TYR A 207 -2.09 -13.34 -7.75
C TYR A 207 -1.79 -13.47 -6.28
N TYR A 208 -1.72 -14.70 -5.80
CA TYR A 208 -1.50 -15.00 -4.39
C TYR A 208 -0.79 -16.33 -4.26
N PHE A 209 -0.18 -16.57 -3.12
CA PHE A 209 0.38 -17.89 -2.82
C PHE A 209 -0.24 -18.46 -1.56
N ILE A 210 -0.14 -19.76 -1.45
CA ILE A 210 -0.37 -20.52 -0.22
C ILE A 210 0.93 -21.17 0.22
N VAL A 211 1.07 -21.32 1.52
CA VAL A 211 2.19 -22.01 2.15
C VAL A 211 1.75 -23.42 2.55
N ARG A 212 2.61 -24.38 2.35
CA ARG A 212 2.52 -25.70 2.96
C ARG A 212 3.48 -25.76 4.12
N GLU A 213 2.97 -25.75 5.34
CA GLU A 213 3.76 -25.61 6.56
C GLU A 213 4.67 -26.80 6.83
N SER A 214 4.28 -28.00 6.38
CA SER A 214 5.06 -29.23 6.60
C SER A 214 6.47 -29.21 6.00
N ASP A 215 6.69 -28.45 4.93
CA ASP A 215 7.97 -28.37 4.23
C ASP A 215 8.32 -26.95 3.73
N TRP A 216 7.56 -25.97 4.18
CA TRP A 216 7.73 -24.53 3.87
C TRP A 216 7.81 -24.25 2.37
N LYS A 217 7.03 -24.99 1.57
CA LYS A 217 6.92 -24.72 0.14
C LYS A 217 5.74 -23.82 -0.16
N TYR A 218 5.87 -23.10 -1.26
CA TYR A 218 4.90 -22.13 -1.76
C TYR A 218 4.28 -22.63 -3.04
N LYS A 219 3.00 -22.32 -3.24
CA LYS A 219 2.32 -22.55 -4.52
C LYS A 219 1.55 -21.31 -4.92
N VAL A 220 1.90 -20.78 -6.09
CA VAL A 220 1.28 -19.54 -6.61
C VAL A 220 0.01 -19.88 -7.39
N TYR A 221 -1.00 -19.07 -7.14
CA TYR A 221 -2.28 -19.13 -7.82
C TYR A 221 -2.66 -17.79 -8.42
N THR A 222 -3.53 -17.82 -9.41
CA THR A 222 -4.30 -16.65 -9.86
C THR A 222 -5.78 -16.95 -9.85
N CYS A 223 -6.61 -15.93 -9.63
CA CYS A 223 -8.06 -15.98 -9.82
C CYS A 223 -8.58 -14.60 -10.23
N LYS A 224 -9.82 -14.53 -10.73
CA LYS A 224 -10.51 -13.24 -10.87
C LYS A 224 -10.83 -12.64 -9.48
N TYR A 225 -11.06 -11.32 -9.44
CA TYR A 225 -11.43 -10.60 -8.21
C TYR A 225 -12.67 -11.15 -7.50
N ASN A 226 -13.51 -11.88 -8.21
CA ASN A 226 -14.71 -12.54 -7.67
C ASN A 226 -14.44 -13.98 -7.20
N GLY A 227 -13.20 -14.44 -7.19
CA GLY A 227 -12.77 -15.79 -6.79
C GLY A 227 -12.94 -16.86 -7.86
N LYS A 228 -13.54 -16.53 -9.02
CA LYS A 228 -13.69 -17.48 -10.13
C LYS A 228 -12.39 -17.64 -10.93
N GLN A 229 -12.34 -18.71 -11.73
CA GLN A 229 -11.21 -19.04 -12.62
C GLN A 229 -9.88 -19.17 -11.86
N LYS A 230 -9.91 -19.84 -10.71
CA LYS A 230 -8.70 -20.19 -9.95
C LYS A 230 -7.82 -21.13 -10.80
N LYS A 231 -6.54 -20.75 -10.94
CA LYS A 231 -5.53 -21.51 -11.68
C LYS A 231 -4.22 -21.53 -10.90
N ALA A 232 -3.60 -22.71 -10.77
CA ALA A 232 -2.24 -22.82 -10.27
C ALA A 232 -1.27 -22.30 -11.34
N MET A 233 -0.32 -21.47 -10.90
CA MET A 233 0.70 -20.86 -11.77
C MET A 233 2.06 -21.53 -11.60
N THR A 234 2.25 -22.22 -10.46
CA THR A 234 3.45 -23.05 -10.17
C THR A 234 3.03 -24.39 -9.57
N GLY A 235 3.96 -25.34 -9.55
CA GLY A 235 3.95 -26.44 -8.59
C GLY A 235 4.31 -25.94 -7.18
N TRP A 236 4.63 -26.86 -6.27
CA TRP A 236 5.19 -26.52 -4.98
C TRP A 236 6.68 -26.17 -5.13
N VAL A 237 7.07 -24.96 -4.77
CA VAL A 237 8.42 -24.41 -4.94
C VAL A 237 8.98 -23.91 -3.60
N LYS A 238 10.29 -23.99 -3.42
CA LYS A 238 10.96 -23.45 -2.22
C LYS A 238 11.04 -21.91 -2.21
N LYS A 239 11.04 -21.29 -3.39
CA LYS A 239 11.07 -19.82 -3.57
C LYS A 239 10.03 -19.43 -4.61
N ILE A 240 9.29 -18.35 -4.32
CA ILE A 240 8.33 -17.78 -5.27
C ILE A 240 9.12 -17.13 -6.41
N PRO A 241 8.82 -17.42 -7.69
CA PRO A 241 9.51 -16.80 -8.81
C PRO A 241 9.32 -15.27 -8.83
N GLU A 242 10.39 -14.53 -9.07
CA GLU A 242 10.45 -13.04 -9.08
C GLU A 242 9.39 -12.38 -9.98
N LYS A 243 9.03 -13.01 -11.11
CA LYS A 243 7.95 -12.52 -12.00
C LYS A 243 6.59 -12.32 -11.31
N TYR A 244 6.41 -12.88 -10.13
CA TYR A 244 5.20 -12.68 -9.30
C TYR A 244 5.36 -11.60 -8.25
N GLY A 245 6.54 -10.92 -8.19
CA GLY A 245 6.74 -9.75 -7.35
C GLY A 245 6.98 -10.07 -5.88
N TRP A 246 7.63 -11.19 -5.61
CA TRP A 246 8.16 -11.53 -4.29
C TRP A 246 9.67 -11.39 -4.31
N ASP A 247 10.19 -10.28 -3.78
CA ASP A 247 11.60 -10.02 -3.51
C ASP A 247 11.87 -10.03 -1.99
#